data_a933d908aac0e5ae6be680192df23c6b
#
_entry.id   a933d908aac0e5ae6be680192df23c6b
#
_cell.length_a   1.000
_cell.length_b   1.000
_cell.length_c   1.000
_cell.angle_alpha   90.00
_cell.angle_beta   90.00
_cell.angle_gamma   90.00
#
_symmetry.space_group_name_H-M   'P 1'
#
loop_
_entity.id
_entity.type
_entity.pdbx_description
1 polymer ?
#
loop_
_entity_poly.entity_id
_entity_poly.type
_entity_poly.pdbx_seq_one_letter_code
_entity_poly.pdbx_strand_id
1 'polypeptide(L)'
;DSPTQALNLATFLNRATGSNYATVANNIQIYTQDSRPVFENNIFVKPLSLLKATLTKGGTTANITTFDTTKSNSFFIDYSLKFGSALAAGTMRIITDGTSAELLDDRTETATTSPVVFSADLSGSTLRLRYNNSSGSTNATISYVLKHWLTA
;
A
#
# COMPACT_ATOMS: atom_id res chain seq x y z
N ASP A 1 8.24 -18.72 30.36
CA ASP A 1 6.89 -18.09 30.38
C ASP A 1 5.97 -18.96 31.18
N SER A 2 5.48 -18.45 32.32
CA SER A 2 4.60 -19.25 33.15
C SER A 2 3.20 -19.31 32.54
N PRO A 3 2.50 -20.45 32.64
CA PRO A 3 1.10 -20.57 32.17
C PRO A 3 0.18 -19.52 32.79
N THR A 4 0.53 -18.99 33.94
CA THR A 4 -0.20 -17.93 34.65
C THR A 4 -0.18 -16.60 33.91
N GLN A 5 0.94 -16.25 33.27
CA GLN A 5 1.05 -15.00 32.50
C GLN A 5 0.20 -15.06 31.21
N ALA A 6 0.22 -16.20 30.52
CA ALA A 6 -0.62 -16.41 29.36
C ALA A 6 -2.12 -16.37 29.72
N LEU A 7 -2.49 -16.94 30.86
CA LEU A 7 -3.86 -16.91 31.34
C LEU A 7 -4.32 -15.48 31.72
N ASN A 8 -3.44 -14.70 32.34
CA ASN A 8 -3.70 -13.31 32.70
C ASN A 8 -3.92 -12.43 31.45
N LEU A 9 -3.13 -12.65 30.41
CA LEU A 9 -3.32 -11.94 29.14
C LEU A 9 -4.63 -12.31 28.47
N ALA A 10 -4.97 -13.60 28.41
CA ALA A 10 -6.25 -14.06 27.86
C ALA A 10 -7.43 -13.50 28.67
N THR A 11 -7.31 -13.42 29.99
CA THR A 11 -8.33 -12.81 30.86
C THR A 11 -8.47 -11.32 30.61
N PHE A 12 -7.36 -10.61 30.43
CA PHE A 12 -7.35 -9.19 30.10
C PHE A 12 -8.06 -8.94 28.75
N LEU A 13 -7.70 -9.71 27.72
CA LEU A 13 -8.29 -9.59 26.39
C LEU A 13 -9.79 -9.93 26.39
N ASN A 14 -10.22 -10.92 27.16
CA ASN A 14 -11.65 -11.25 27.33
C ASN A 14 -12.45 -10.18 28.10
N ARG A 15 -11.81 -9.41 28.94
CA ARG A 15 -12.44 -8.29 29.66
C ARG A 15 -12.51 -7.02 28.84
N ALA A 16 -11.70 -6.90 27.80
CA ALA A 16 -11.84 -5.87 26.79
C ALA A 16 -13.07 -6.19 25.93
N THR A 17 -14.24 -5.94 26.47
CA THR A 17 -15.53 -6.48 26.05
C THR A 17 -16.03 -6.01 24.70
N GLY A 18 -16.72 -6.87 23.98
CA GLY A 18 -17.50 -6.57 22.79
C GLY A 18 -16.66 -6.15 21.60
N SER A 19 -17.15 -5.14 20.87
CA SER A 19 -16.50 -4.61 19.66
C SER A 19 -15.07 -4.07 19.88
N ASN A 20 -14.71 -3.76 21.12
CA ASN A 20 -13.39 -3.24 21.47
C ASN A 20 -12.31 -4.33 21.57
N TYR A 21 -12.69 -5.60 21.69
CA TYR A 21 -11.73 -6.70 21.77
C TYR A 21 -10.83 -6.77 20.53
N ALA A 22 -11.40 -6.73 19.35
CA ALA A 22 -10.65 -6.77 18.11
C ALA A 22 -9.75 -5.52 17.95
N THR A 23 -10.21 -4.35 18.39
CA THR A 23 -9.45 -3.11 18.35
C THR A 23 -8.26 -3.15 19.31
N VAL A 24 -8.48 -3.62 20.54
CA VAL A 24 -7.41 -3.79 21.53
C VAL A 24 -6.39 -4.82 21.05
N ALA A 25 -6.86 -5.96 20.53
CA ALA A 25 -6.00 -6.99 19.98
C ALA A 25 -5.13 -6.46 18.81
N ASN A 26 -5.68 -5.64 17.93
CA ASN A 26 -4.94 -5.05 16.81
C ASN A 26 -3.83 -4.08 17.23
N ASN A 27 -3.84 -3.59 18.46
CA ASN A 27 -2.85 -2.64 18.99
C ASN A 27 -1.82 -3.28 19.93
N ILE A 28 -1.98 -4.57 20.28
CA ILE A 28 -1.06 -5.28 21.16
C ILE A 28 -0.14 -6.15 20.33
N GLN A 29 1.15 -5.88 20.41
CA GLN A 29 2.18 -6.71 19.82
C GLN A 29 2.76 -7.60 20.94
N ILE A 30 2.62 -8.91 20.78
CA ILE A 30 3.08 -9.89 21.78
C ILE A 30 4.24 -10.70 21.19
N TYR A 31 5.35 -10.71 21.90
CA TYR A 31 6.54 -11.46 21.52
C TYR A 31 6.85 -12.53 22.54
N THR A 32 7.40 -13.65 22.09
CA THR A 32 8.09 -14.63 22.95
C THR A 32 9.49 -14.13 23.31
N GLN A 33 10.20 -14.86 24.16
CA GLN A 33 11.59 -14.54 24.54
C GLN A 33 12.56 -14.48 23.34
N ASP A 34 12.25 -15.19 22.27
CA ASP A 34 13.02 -15.18 21.02
C ASP A 34 12.56 -14.10 20.03
N SER A 35 11.77 -13.15 20.49
CA SER A 35 11.26 -12.00 19.71
C SER A 35 10.35 -12.38 18.53
N ARG A 36 9.86 -13.61 18.48
CA ARG A 36 8.89 -14.01 17.48
C ARG A 36 7.47 -13.67 17.91
N PRO A 37 6.58 -13.26 17.00
CA PRO A 37 5.17 -13.06 17.31
C PRO A 37 4.55 -14.34 17.85
N VAL A 38 3.83 -14.26 18.95
CA VAL A 38 3.12 -15.40 19.56
C VAL A 38 1.95 -15.87 18.69
N PHE A 39 1.44 -15.00 17.83
CA PHE A 39 0.30 -15.27 16.99
C PHE A 39 0.71 -15.37 15.52
N GLU A 40 0.72 -16.59 14.99
CA GLU A 40 1.08 -16.86 13.59
C GLU A 40 0.03 -16.36 12.59
N ASN A 41 -1.17 -16.03 13.03
CA ASN A 41 -2.31 -15.69 12.17
C ASN A 41 -2.47 -14.20 11.86
N ASN A 42 -1.41 -13.41 11.84
CA ASN A 42 -1.43 -12.03 11.35
C ASN A 42 -2.54 -11.12 11.96
N ILE A 43 -3.04 -11.45 13.15
CA ILE A 43 -4.06 -10.63 13.83
C ILE A 43 -3.50 -9.23 14.12
N PHE A 44 -2.19 -9.12 14.27
CA PHE A 44 -1.48 -7.87 14.62
C PHE A 44 -0.60 -7.31 13.50
N VAL A 45 -0.30 -8.11 12.51
CA VAL A 45 0.36 -7.63 11.30
C VAL A 45 -0.72 -7.49 10.25
N LYS A 46 -1.22 -6.29 10.07
CA LYS A 46 -2.04 -6.01 8.89
C LYS A 46 -1.16 -6.36 7.70
N PRO A 47 -1.43 -7.44 6.94
CA PRO A 47 -0.62 -7.73 5.77
C PRO A 47 -0.66 -6.48 4.90
N LEU A 48 0.48 -6.09 4.33
CA LEU A 48 0.52 -5.05 3.31
C LEU A 48 -0.54 -5.43 2.28
N SER A 49 -1.64 -4.66 2.24
CA SER A 49 -2.76 -5.01 1.36
C SER A 49 -2.30 -4.90 -0.08
N LEU A 50 -2.31 -6.04 -0.78
CA LEU A 50 -2.10 -6.04 -2.22
C LEU A 50 -3.32 -5.39 -2.87
N LEU A 51 -3.12 -4.21 -3.42
CA LEU A 51 -4.14 -3.45 -4.14
C LEU A 51 -4.05 -3.77 -5.63
N LYS A 52 -5.18 -3.69 -6.34
CA LYS A 52 -5.25 -3.89 -7.79
C LYS A 52 -6.08 -2.80 -8.45
N ALA A 53 -5.68 -2.40 -9.64
CA ALA A 53 -6.45 -1.49 -10.48
C ALA A 53 -6.32 -1.88 -11.95
N THR A 54 -7.41 -1.64 -12.71
CA THR A 54 -7.39 -1.73 -14.17
C THR A 54 -7.07 -0.36 -14.75
N LEU A 55 -6.04 -0.31 -15.58
CA LEU A 55 -5.60 0.89 -16.26
C LEU A 55 -6.22 0.88 -17.66
N THR A 56 -7.31 1.60 -17.80
CA THR A 56 -8.11 1.62 -19.05
C THR A 56 -7.30 2.20 -20.19
N LYS A 57 -7.40 1.55 -21.36
CA LYS A 57 -6.83 2.01 -22.62
C LYS A 57 -7.46 3.32 -23.13
N GLY A 58 -6.83 3.96 -24.08
CA GLY A 58 -7.40 5.10 -24.81
C GLY A 58 -6.75 6.45 -24.53
N GLY A 59 -5.62 6.47 -23.82
CA GLY A 59 -4.79 7.68 -23.65
C GLY A 59 -5.37 8.73 -22.70
N THR A 60 -6.48 8.46 -22.02
CA THR A 60 -7.04 9.38 -21.03
C THR A 60 -6.33 9.23 -19.69
N THR A 61 -5.89 10.34 -19.11
CA THR A 61 -5.27 10.32 -17.78
C THR A 61 -6.33 10.12 -16.71
N ALA A 62 -6.15 9.10 -15.86
CA ALA A 62 -7.07 8.75 -14.79
C ALA A 62 -6.33 8.44 -13.49
N ASN A 63 -7.04 8.43 -12.36
CA ASN A 63 -6.46 8.14 -11.06
C ASN A 63 -6.36 6.63 -10.83
N ILE A 64 -5.26 6.19 -10.23
CA ILE A 64 -5.12 4.85 -9.64
C ILE A 64 -5.61 4.91 -8.20
N THR A 65 -5.12 5.87 -7.44
CA THR A 65 -5.44 6.07 -6.01
C THR A 65 -5.13 7.50 -5.59
N THR A 66 -5.58 7.85 -4.41
CA THR A 66 -5.35 9.18 -3.81
C THR A 66 -4.86 9.06 -2.38
N PHE A 67 -4.12 10.06 -1.92
CA PHE A 67 -3.53 10.13 -0.59
C PHE A 67 -3.79 11.48 0.04
N ASP A 68 -3.97 11.48 1.36
CA ASP A 68 -4.12 12.70 2.16
C ASP A 68 -2.73 13.23 2.55
N THR A 69 -2.33 14.37 2.00
CA THR A 69 -1.01 14.97 2.24
C THR A 69 -0.89 15.60 3.62
N THR A 70 -1.98 15.77 4.36
CA THR A 70 -1.93 16.20 5.77
C THR A 70 -1.38 15.11 6.69
N LYS A 71 -1.36 13.85 6.23
CA LYS A 71 -0.90 12.68 7.00
C LYS A 71 0.46 12.17 6.56
N SER A 72 0.82 12.40 5.32
CA SER A 72 2.08 11.93 4.75
C SER A 72 2.47 12.77 3.54
N ASN A 73 3.75 13.02 3.39
CA ASN A 73 4.33 13.74 2.25
C ASN A 73 5.26 12.86 1.39
N SER A 74 5.41 11.60 1.77
CA SER A 74 6.34 10.67 1.10
C SER A 74 5.72 9.29 0.99
N PHE A 75 5.68 8.76 -0.24
CA PHE A 75 4.99 7.51 -0.59
C PHE A 75 5.90 6.63 -1.43
N PHE A 76 5.89 5.33 -1.12
CA PHE A 76 6.62 4.30 -1.84
C PHE A 76 5.63 3.23 -2.28
N ILE A 77 5.68 2.86 -3.55
CA ILE A 77 4.73 1.94 -4.16
C ILE A 77 5.51 0.88 -4.92
N ASP A 78 5.61 -0.31 -4.35
CA ASP A 78 6.12 -1.46 -5.08
C ASP A 78 4.99 -2.04 -5.92
N TYR A 79 5.24 -2.30 -7.20
CA TYR A 79 4.19 -2.73 -8.11
C TYR A 79 4.63 -3.77 -9.13
N SER A 80 3.63 -4.49 -9.66
CA SER A 80 3.71 -5.29 -10.86
C SER A 80 2.64 -4.82 -11.84
N LEU A 81 3.02 -4.63 -13.09
CA LEU A 81 2.15 -4.21 -14.18
C LEU A 81 2.08 -5.31 -15.23
N LYS A 82 0.87 -5.66 -15.64
CA LYS A 82 0.61 -6.57 -16.76
C LYS A 82 -0.08 -5.83 -17.88
N PHE A 83 0.47 -5.93 -19.09
CA PHE A 83 -0.06 -5.36 -20.31
C PHE A 83 -0.01 -6.40 -21.44
N GLY A 84 -1.16 -6.98 -21.80
CA GLY A 84 -1.19 -8.14 -22.69
C GLY A 84 -0.38 -9.31 -22.14
N SER A 85 0.65 -9.73 -22.87
CA SER A 85 1.64 -10.73 -22.43
C SER A 85 2.88 -10.11 -21.76
N ALA A 86 3.07 -8.78 -21.87
CA ALA A 86 4.20 -8.08 -21.26
C ALA A 86 3.99 -7.86 -19.76
N LEU A 87 5.10 -7.92 -19.03
CA LEU A 87 5.14 -7.67 -17.60
C LEU A 87 6.17 -6.58 -17.30
N ALA A 88 5.87 -5.78 -16.32
CA ALA A 88 6.82 -4.86 -15.70
C ALA A 88 6.72 -4.96 -14.18
N ALA A 89 7.80 -4.69 -13.49
CA ALA A 89 7.84 -4.56 -12.04
C ALA A 89 8.76 -3.41 -11.65
N GLY A 90 8.40 -2.70 -10.59
CA GLY A 90 9.18 -1.54 -10.18
C GLY A 90 8.72 -0.94 -8.88
N THR A 91 9.36 0.18 -8.57
CA THR A 91 9.02 1.00 -7.40
C THR A 91 8.78 2.43 -7.87
N MET A 92 7.62 2.99 -7.51
CA MET A 92 7.36 4.41 -7.60
C MET A 92 7.70 5.08 -6.28
N ARG A 93 8.39 6.23 -6.34
CA ARG A 93 8.63 7.12 -5.22
C ARG A 93 7.95 8.44 -5.50
N ILE A 94 7.11 8.88 -4.58
CA ILE A 94 6.36 10.12 -4.71
C ILE A 94 6.65 10.96 -3.48
N ILE A 95 7.00 12.23 -3.70
CA ILE A 95 7.15 13.22 -2.65
C ILE A 95 6.33 14.45 -2.98
N THR A 96 5.92 15.18 -1.94
CA THR A 96 5.21 16.45 -2.10
C THR A 96 5.61 17.43 -1.00
N ASP A 97 5.69 18.71 -1.36
CA ASP A 97 5.87 19.86 -0.45
C ASP A 97 4.53 20.54 -0.10
N GLY A 98 3.40 19.96 -0.56
CA GLY A 98 2.07 20.52 -0.41
C GLY A 98 1.64 21.49 -1.53
N THR A 99 2.56 21.88 -2.42
CA THR A 99 2.30 22.75 -3.58
C THR A 99 2.56 22.02 -4.91
N SER A 100 3.54 21.14 -4.92
CA SER A 100 3.92 20.30 -6.05
C SER A 100 4.07 18.84 -5.64
N ALA A 101 4.05 17.95 -6.60
CA ALA A 101 4.32 16.54 -6.42
C ALA A 101 5.30 16.05 -7.50
N GLU A 102 6.31 15.30 -7.06
CA GLU A 102 7.29 14.66 -7.92
C GLU A 102 7.15 13.14 -7.83
N LEU A 103 7.21 12.47 -8.99
CA LEU A 103 7.18 11.01 -9.09
C LEU A 103 8.41 10.52 -9.84
N LEU A 104 9.11 9.56 -9.23
CA LEU A 104 10.13 8.74 -9.89
C LEU A 104 9.59 7.33 -10.04
N ASP A 105 9.56 6.80 -11.26
CA ASP A 105 9.20 5.42 -11.60
C ASP A 105 10.46 4.67 -12.03
N ASP A 106 10.93 3.76 -11.18
CA ASP A 106 12.07 2.89 -11.43
C ASP A 106 11.55 1.47 -11.68
N ARG A 107 11.60 1.03 -12.96
CA ARG A 107 11.02 -0.25 -13.37
C ARG A 107 11.85 -1.01 -14.38
N THR A 108 11.66 -2.33 -14.36
CA THR A 108 12.16 -3.27 -15.38
C THR A 108 10.97 -3.87 -16.14
N GLU A 109 11.11 -4.04 -17.45
CA GLU A 109 10.07 -4.56 -18.34
C GLU A 109 10.57 -5.77 -19.14
N THR A 110 9.67 -6.72 -19.44
CA THR A 110 9.99 -7.93 -20.22
C THR A 110 9.92 -7.74 -21.74
N ALA A 111 9.39 -6.62 -22.20
CA ALA A 111 9.21 -6.30 -23.61
C ALA A 111 9.41 -4.81 -23.84
N THR A 112 9.44 -4.44 -25.13
CA THR A 112 9.52 -3.04 -25.57
C THR A 112 8.47 -2.19 -24.84
N THR A 113 8.89 -1.03 -24.43
CA THR A 113 8.23 0.04 -23.69
C THR A 113 6.72 -0.11 -23.48
N SER A 114 6.31 -0.27 -22.24
CA SER A 114 4.89 -0.24 -21.83
C SER A 114 4.24 1.08 -22.28
N PRO A 115 3.02 1.05 -22.83
CA PRO A 115 2.27 2.26 -23.16
C PRO A 115 1.70 2.97 -21.91
N VAL A 116 1.98 2.45 -20.73
CA VAL A 116 1.53 3.01 -19.46
C VAL A 116 2.58 3.94 -18.89
N VAL A 117 2.19 5.19 -18.68
CA VAL A 117 3.00 6.21 -18.01
C VAL A 117 2.30 6.60 -16.71
N PHE A 118 3.07 6.66 -15.62
CA PHE A 118 2.59 7.12 -14.33
C PHE A 118 2.94 8.59 -14.11
N SER A 119 2.09 9.29 -13.36
CA SER A 119 2.30 10.66 -12.93
C SER A 119 1.69 10.89 -11.56
N ALA A 120 2.11 11.95 -10.89
CA ALA A 120 1.51 12.41 -9.66
C ALA A 120 1.18 13.90 -9.78
N ASP A 121 0.06 14.31 -9.19
CA ASP A 121 -0.32 15.71 -9.06
C ASP A 121 -1.09 15.98 -7.76
N LEU A 122 -1.31 17.23 -7.43
CA LEU A 122 -2.07 17.66 -6.28
C LEU A 122 -3.42 18.26 -6.67
N SER A 123 -4.41 18.03 -5.83
CA SER A 123 -5.70 18.70 -5.85
C SER A 123 -6.05 19.11 -4.42
N GLY A 124 -5.72 20.33 -4.04
CA GLY A 124 -5.73 20.76 -2.64
C GLY A 124 -4.78 19.91 -1.79
N SER A 125 -5.25 19.37 -0.67
CA SER A 125 -4.50 18.45 0.19
C SER A 125 -4.50 16.99 -0.28
N THR A 126 -4.97 16.72 -1.50
CA THR A 126 -5.05 15.36 -2.03
C THR A 126 -3.99 15.15 -3.10
N LEU A 127 -3.03 14.26 -2.83
CA LEU A 127 -2.09 13.74 -3.82
C LEU A 127 -2.78 12.64 -4.62
N ARG A 128 -2.70 12.73 -5.94
CA ARG A 128 -3.26 11.74 -6.86
C ARG A 128 -2.15 11.00 -7.59
N LEU A 129 -2.10 9.68 -7.45
CA LEU A 129 -1.32 8.83 -8.34
C LEU A 129 -2.18 8.56 -9.58
N ARG A 130 -1.66 8.93 -10.74
CA ARG A 130 -2.36 8.87 -12.01
C ARG A 130 -1.61 7.99 -13.02
N TYR A 131 -2.34 7.59 -14.04
CA TYR A 131 -1.77 6.88 -15.19
C TYR A 131 -2.34 7.43 -16.49
N ASN A 132 -1.59 7.23 -17.55
CA ASN A 132 -2.05 7.31 -18.92
C ASN A 132 -1.68 5.99 -19.61
N ASN A 133 -2.67 5.28 -20.17
CA ASN A 133 -2.44 4.10 -21.00
C ASN A 133 -2.74 4.45 -22.45
N SER A 134 -1.72 4.79 -23.22
CA SER A 134 -1.84 5.23 -24.61
C SER A 134 -2.20 4.11 -25.59
N SER A 135 -2.33 2.85 -25.12
CA SER A 135 -2.80 1.75 -25.98
C SER A 135 -4.21 2.01 -26.50
N GLY A 136 -4.40 1.87 -27.79
CA GLY A 136 -5.73 1.92 -28.41
C GLY A 136 -6.55 0.64 -28.23
N SER A 137 -5.95 -0.48 -27.82
CA SER A 137 -6.59 -1.79 -27.87
C SER A 137 -6.62 -2.54 -26.54
N THR A 138 -5.66 -2.34 -25.65
CA THR A 138 -5.45 -3.21 -24.50
C THR A 138 -5.42 -2.45 -23.16
N ASN A 139 -6.24 -2.89 -22.20
CA ASN A 139 -6.14 -2.44 -20.83
C ASN A 139 -4.89 -3.05 -20.18
N ALA A 140 -4.32 -2.33 -19.21
CA ALA A 140 -3.31 -2.88 -18.32
C ALA A 140 -3.89 -3.16 -16.93
N THR A 141 -3.20 -3.98 -16.15
CA THR A 141 -3.54 -4.24 -14.74
C THR A 141 -2.31 -3.98 -13.89
N ILE A 142 -2.46 -3.15 -12.88
CA ILE A 142 -1.45 -2.94 -11.85
C ILE A 142 -1.86 -3.66 -10.56
N SER A 143 -0.89 -4.36 -9.96
CA SER A 143 -0.97 -4.86 -8.59
C SER A 143 0.10 -4.17 -7.79
N TYR A 144 -0.23 -3.58 -6.64
CA TYR A 144 0.71 -2.75 -5.91
C TYR A 144 0.53 -2.80 -4.40
N VAL A 145 1.60 -2.46 -3.71
CA VAL A 145 1.66 -2.31 -2.25
C VAL A 145 2.11 -0.90 -1.94
N LEU A 146 1.39 -0.25 -1.05
CA LEU A 146 1.66 1.11 -0.61
C LEU A 146 2.42 1.11 0.72
N LYS A 147 3.49 1.89 0.78
CA LYS A 147 4.21 2.27 2.00
C LYS A 147 4.26 3.80 2.07
N HIS A 148 4.06 4.37 3.23
CA HIS A 148 4.15 5.81 3.41
C HIS A 148 4.74 6.15 4.78
N TRP A 149 5.40 7.30 4.86
CA TRP A 149 5.92 7.85 6.10
C TRP A 149 4.96 8.92 6.59
N LEU A 150 4.57 8.81 7.84
CA LEU A 150 3.74 9.84 8.47
C LEU A 150 4.56 11.13 8.60
N THR A 151 3.93 12.27 8.38
CA THR A 151 4.51 13.56 8.75
C THR A 151 4.67 13.61 10.26
N ALA A 152 5.84 14.03 10.70
CA ALA A 152 6.13 14.23 12.11
C ALA A 152 5.33 15.42 12.68
#